data_9b5a12a829c7283b5c10e5aa7e005deb
#
_entry.id   9b5a12a829c7283b5c10e5aa7e005deb
#
_cell.length_a   1.000
_cell.length_b   1.000
_cell.length_c   1.000
_cell.angle_alpha   90.00
_cell.angle_beta   90.00
_cell.angle_gamma   90.00
#
_symmetry.space_group_name_H-M   'P 1'
#
loop_
_entity.id
_entity.type
_entity.pdbx_description
1 polymer ?
#
loop_
_entity_poly.entity_id
_entity_poly.type
_entity_poly.pdbx_seq_one_letter_code
_entity_poly.pdbx_strand_id
1 'polypeptide(L)' 'MSELKYIGIGLMSVGMFGAALGVGKIFSALLDGIARNPSAADKLQRNALIGAGLAEAMGLFSFVIVMLLIF' A
#
# COMPACT_ATOMS: atom_id res chain seq x y z
N MET A 1 26.30 -15.87 2.45
CA MET A 1 24.80 -15.73 2.54
C MET A 1 24.28 -14.57 1.73
N SER A 2 25.10 -13.98 0.87
CA SER A 2 24.68 -12.84 0.07
C SER A 2 23.57 -13.19 -0.92
N GLU A 3 23.54 -14.42 -1.46
CA GLU A 3 22.49 -14.87 -2.37
C GLU A 3 21.13 -14.93 -1.66
N LEU A 4 21.09 -15.43 -0.44
CA LEU A 4 19.86 -15.47 0.35
C LEU A 4 19.40 -14.07 0.72
N LYS A 5 20.33 -13.16 0.94
CA LYS A 5 20.02 -11.76 1.22
C LYS A 5 19.31 -11.11 0.02
N TYR A 6 19.81 -11.35 -1.19
CA TYR A 6 19.19 -10.80 -2.39
C TYR A 6 17.80 -11.39 -2.63
N ILE A 7 17.61 -12.68 -2.36
CA ILE A 7 16.30 -13.31 -2.43
C ILE A 7 15.33 -12.65 -1.44
N GLY A 8 15.79 -12.40 -0.22
CA GLY A 8 14.98 -11.71 0.79
C GLY A 8 14.56 -10.32 0.35
N ILE A 9 15.47 -9.56 -0.25
CA ILE A 9 15.17 -8.23 -0.77
C ILE A 9 14.09 -8.33 -1.86
N GLY A 10 14.22 -9.27 -2.77
CA GLY A 10 13.23 -9.46 -3.83
C GLY A 10 11.86 -9.84 -3.28
N LEU A 11 11.80 -10.71 -2.26
CA LEU A 11 10.54 -11.08 -1.63
C LEU A 11 9.89 -9.90 -0.91
N MET A 12 10.67 -9.04 -0.26
CA MET A 12 10.12 -7.86 0.39
C MET A 12 9.56 -6.86 -0.62
N SER A 13 10.09 -6.83 -1.85
CA SER A 13 9.55 -6.00 -2.90
C SER A 13 8.11 -6.38 -3.26
N VAL A 14 7.72 -7.65 -3.08
CA VAL A 14 6.33 -8.08 -3.25
C VAL A 14 5.42 -7.39 -2.26
N GLY A 15 5.91 -7.11 -1.03
CA GLY A 15 5.16 -6.34 -0.05
C GLY A 15 4.85 -4.93 -0.53
N MET A 16 5.81 -4.27 -1.14
CA MET A 16 5.61 -2.94 -1.71
C MET A 16 4.63 -2.96 -2.88
N PHE A 17 4.73 -3.98 -3.73
CA PHE A 17 3.80 -4.18 -4.83
C PHE A 17 2.38 -4.40 -4.31
N GLY A 18 2.23 -5.22 -3.26
CA GLY A 18 0.93 -5.46 -2.63
C GLY A 18 0.33 -4.19 -2.05
N ALA A 19 1.16 -3.36 -1.40
CA ALA A 19 0.70 -2.08 -0.85
C ALA A 19 0.20 -1.16 -1.97
N ALA A 20 0.91 -1.11 -3.09
CA ALA A 20 0.50 -0.29 -4.23
C ALA A 20 -0.83 -0.76 -4.82
N LEU A 21 -1.03 -2.07 -4.94
CA LEU A 21 -2.31 -2.62 -5.41
C LEU A 21 -3.43 -2.29 -4.43
N GLY A 22 -3.15 -2.39 -3.12
CA GLY A 22 -4.12 -2.07 -2.08
C GLY A 22 -4.58 -0.63 -2.15
N VAL A 23 -3.64 0.30 -2.27
CA VAL A 23 -3.95 1.73 -2.41
C VAL A 23 -4.76 1.97 -3.69
N GLY A 24 -4.37 1.34 -4.79
CA GLY A 24 -5.10 1.46 -6.06
C GLY A 24 -6.55 0.99 -5.94
N LYS A 25 -6.77 -0.14 -5.27
CA LYS A 25 -8.13 -0.66 -5.05
C LYS A 25 -8.96 0.28 -4.18
N ILE A 26 -8.36 0.86 -3.14
CA ILE A 26 -9.05 1.79 -2.25
C ILE A 26 -9.52 3.01 -3.04
N PHE A 27 -8.65 3.60 -3.86
CA PHE A 27 -9.02 4.78 -4.63
C PHE A 27 -10.01 4.45 -5.74
N SER A 28 -9.90 3.28 -6.36
CA SER A 28 -10.90 2.84 -7.34
C SER A 28 -12.29 2.72 -6.70
N ALA A 29 -12.35 2.09 -5.53
CA ALA A 29 -13.61 1.96 -4.80
C ALA A 29 -14.14 3.33 -4.36
N LEU A 30 -13.25 4.25 -3.97
CA LEU A 30 -13.62 5.61 -3.58
C LEU A 30 -14.31 6.32 -4.75
N LEU A 31 -13.70 6.28 -5.93
CA LEU A 31 -14.26 6.96 -7.09
C LEU A 31 -15.63 6.38 -7.49
N ASP A 32 -15.74 5.05 -7.44
CA ASP A 32 -17.03 4.40 -7.70
C ASP A 32 -18.08 4.81 -6.69
N GLY A 33 -17.70 4.86 -5.39
CA GLY A 33 -18.62 5.25 -4.33
C GLY A 33 -19.09 6.69 -4.48
N ILE A 34 -18.19 7.61 -4.82
CA ILE A 34 -18.54 9.01 -5.03
C ILE A 34 -19.47 9.15 -6.25
N ALA A 35 -19.21 8.39 -7.32
CA ALA A 35 -20.04 8.42 -8.51
C ALA A 35 -21.46 7.96 -8.21
N ARG A 36 -21.62 6.97 -7.32
CA ARG A 36 -22.94 6.44 -6.94
C ARG A 36 -23.65 7.35 -5.96
N ASN A 37 -22.92 7.98 -5.05
CA ASN A 37 -23.51 8.79 -4.00
C ASN A 37 -22.62 10.02 -3.74
N PRO A 38 -22.74 11.06 -4.57
CA PRO A 38 -21.90 12.25 -4.43
C PRO A 38 -22.06 12.96 -3.07
N SER A 39 -23.21 12.81 -2.41
CA SER A 39 -23.44 13.44 -1.12
C SER A 39 -22.59 12.83 -0.01
N ALA A 40 -22.05 11.64 -0.21
CA ALA A 40 -21.18 10.96 0.74
C ALA A 40 -19.69 11.17 0.44
N ALA A 41 -19.33 12.05 -0.49
CA ALA A 41 -17.95 12.22 -0.95
C ALA A 41 -16.99 12.52 0.19
N ASP A 42 -17.34 13.45 1.09
CA ASP A 42 -16.45 13.83 2.18
C ASP A 42 -16.16 12.67 3.13
N LYS A 43 -17.21 11.91 3.47
CA LYS A 43 -17.07 10.75 4.36
C LYS A 43 -16.27 9.65 3.71
N LEU A 44 -16.56 9.35 2.44
CA LEU A 44 -15.88 8.31 1.68
C LEU A 44 -14.40 8.66 1.50
N GLN A 45 -14.10 9.91 1.17
CA GLN A 45 -12.73 10.36 0.99
C GLN A 45 -11.92 10.23 2.28
N ARG A 46 -12.52 10.63 3.40
CA ARG A 46 -11.85 10.53 4.70
C ARG A 46 -11.50 9.08 5.04
N ASN A 47 -12.47 8.18 4.88
CA ASN A 47 -12.25 6.76 5.17
C ASN A 47 -11.24 6.14 4.22
N ALA A 48 -11.27 6.51 2.95
CA ALA A 48 -10.33 6.00 1.95
C ALA A 48 -8.91 6.46 2.25
N LEU A 49 -8.72 7.71 2.69
CA LEU A 49 -7.39 8.21 3.04
C LEU A 49 -6.81 7.47 4.25
N ILE A 50 -7.64 7.13 5.23
CA ILE A 50 -7.21 6.34 6.38
C ILE A 50 -6.78 4.96 5.90
N GLY A 51 -7.59 4.29 5.08
CA GLY A 51 -7.26 2.97 4.54
C GLY A 51 -6.01 2.98 3.67
N ALA A 52 -5.88 4.00 2.82
CA ALA A 52 -4.70 4.15 1.96
C ALA A 52 -3.44 4.35 2.80
N GLY A 53 -3.53 5.14 3.89
CA GLY A 53 -2.41 5.33 4.80
C GLY A 53 -1.97 4.04 5.46
N LEU A 54 -2.93 3.20 5.89
CA LEU A 54 -2.62 1.90 6.47
C LEU A 54 -1.97 0.97 5.46
N ALA A 55 -2.47 0.93 4.23
CA ALA A 55 -1.89 0.10 3.18
C ALA A 55 -0.47 0.57 2.83
N GLU A 56 -0.26 1.88 2.77
CA GLU A 56 1.05 2.43 2.47
C GLU A 56 2.05 2.17 3.58
N ALA A 57 1.60 2.15 4.85
CA ALA A 57 2.45 1.81 5.97
C ALA A 57 3.04 0.41 5.83
N MET A 58 2.29 -0.55 5.31
CA MET A 58 2.81 -1.90 5.06
C MET A 58 3.92 -1.88 4.02
N GLY A 59 3.78 -1.07 2.97
CA GLY A 59 4.85 -0.88 1.98
C GLY A 59 6.10 -0.25 2.58
N LEU A 60 5.92 0.72 3.47
CA LEU A 60 7.04 1.34 4.17
C LEU A 60 7.76 0.36 5.08
N PHE A 61 7.04 -0.51 5.77
CA PHE A 61 7.67 -1.55 6.58
C PHE A 61 8.49 -2.50 5.72
N SER A 62 7.99 -2.90 4.56
CA SER A 62 8.74 -3.72 3.62
C SER A 62 10.01 -3.01 3.17
N PHE A 63 9.91 -1.73 2.86
CA PHE A 63 11.06 -0.92 2.46
C PHE A 63 12.11 -0.85 3.57
N VAL A 64 11.69 -0.65 4.81
CA VAL A 64 12.61 -0.61 5.96
C VAL A 64 13.36 -1.93 6.10
N ILE A 65 12.66 -3.06 5.94
CA ILE A 65 13.30 -4.37 6.02
C ILE A 65 14.32 -4.54 4.90
N VAL A 66 14.01 -4.08 3.69
CA VAL A 66 14.95 -4.12 2.58
C VAL A 66 16.21 -3.32 2.92
N MET A 67 16.05 -2.13 3.50
CA MET A 67 17.19 -1.31 3.88
C MET A 67 18.04 -1.99 4.93
N LEU A 68 17.42 -2.66 5.91
CA LEU A 68 18.14 -3.40 6.93
C LEU A 68 18.93 -4.58 6.33
N LEU A 69 18.40 -5.21 5.29
CA LEU A 69 19.09 -6.31 4.62
C LEU A 69 20.27 -5.82 3.78
N ILE A 70 20.17 -4.62 3.21
CA ILE A 70 21.24 -4.04 2.41
C ILE A 70 22.41 -3.60 3.31
N PHE A 71 22.13 -2.98 4.43
CA PHE A 71 23.11 -2.46 5.36
C PHE A 71 23.28 -3.37 6.58
#